data_4df15d6c3138747276c91bc720733be1
#
_entry.id   4df15d6c3138747276c91bc720733be1
#
_cell.length_a   1.000
_cell.length_b   1.000
_cell.length_c   1.000
_cell.angle_alpha   90.00
_cell.angle_beta   90.00
_cell.angle_gamma   90.00
#
_symmetry.space_group_name_H-M   'P 1'
#
loop_
_entity.id
_entity.type
_entity.pdbx_description
1 polymer ?
#
loop_
_entity_poly.entity_id
_entity_poly.type
_entity_poly.pdbx_seq_one_letter_code
_entity_poly.pdbx_strand_id
1 'polypeptide(L)'
;MIIDSHCHLLASRYDIPVNEVIENCFAENISLLLNIATKESEFNEILDISRKYKRIYNSVGIHPHETEHLDPGIFDRINKVILENNKTIAVGETGLDFYYNHSNKKSQIDSFEKHIEKALEHNLPIIVHSRDAEKETKEILYSYKKNSEITG
;
A
#
# COMPACT_ATOMS: atom_id res chain seq x y z
N MET A 1 11.47 18.65 10.97
CA MET A 1 10.42 18.14 10.07
C MET A 1 10.36 16.62 10.24
N ILE A 2 9.21 16.08 10.62
CA ILE A 2 8.99 14.64 10.79
C ILE A 2 8.01 14.21 9.69
N ILE A 3 8.33 13.11 9.02
CA ILE A 3 7.46 12.47 8.03
C ILE A 3 7.18 11.06 8.54
N ASP A 4 5.91 10.69 8.69
CA ASP A 4 5.52 9.31 8.91
C ASP A 4 5.22 8.69 7.53
N SER A 5 6.11 7.82 7.09
CA SER A 5 6.04 7.19 5.77
C SER A 5 5.22 5.90 5.75
N HIS A 6 4.64 5.48 6.90
CA HIS A 6 3.82 4.27 6.97
C HIS A 6 2.82 4.33 8.14
N CYS A 7 1.62 4.80 7.89
CA CYS A 7 0.54 4.80 8.87
C CYS A 7 -0.78 4.29 8.25
N HIS A 8 -1.73 3.91 9.12
CA HIS A 8 -3.04 3.42 8.72
C HIS A 8 -4.13 4.30 9.34
N LEU A 9 -4.43 5.42 8.68
CA LEU A 9 -5.44 6.38 9.12
C LEU A 9 -6.84 5.95 8.64
N LEU A 10 -7.40 4.97 9.31
CA LEU A 10 -8.71 4.40 9.01
C LEU A 10 -9.57 4.42 10.27
N ALA A 11 -10.86 4.77 10.13
CA ALA A 11 -11.78 4.88 11.26
C ALA A 11 -11.85 3.58 12.10
N SER A 12 -11.69 2.43 11.45
CA SER A 12 -11.70 1.11 12.13
C SER A 12 -10.48 0.82 12.99
N ARG A 13 -9.43 1.65 12.95
CA ARG A 13 -8.17 1.43 13.68
C ARG A 13 -8.08 2.21 14.99
N TYR A 14 -9.01 3.12 15.27
CA TYR A 14 -8.94 4.04 16.40
C TYR A 14 -10.26 4.08 17.17
N ASP A 15 -10.16 4.26 18.50
CA ASP A 15 -11.30 4.45 19.40
C ASP A 15 -11.85 5.90 19.37
N ILE A 16 -11.10 6.82 18.73
CA ILE A 16 -11.49 8.22 18.52
C ILE A 16 -11.65 8.51 17.02
N PRO A 17 -12.35 9.56 16.63
CA PRO A 17 -12.51 9.92 15.23
C PRO A 17 -11.15 10.13 14.52
N VAL A 18 -10.99 9.55 13.33
CA VAL A 18 -9.72 9.60 12.59
C VAL A 18 -9.26 11.03 12.26
N ASN A 19 -10.17 11.98 12.10
CA ASN A 19 -9.84 13.39 11.93
C ASN A 19 -9.16 13.99 13.18
N GLU A 20 -9.56 13.58 14.38
CA GLU A 20 -8.90 13.99 15.63
C GLU A 20 -7.49 13.38 15.73
N VAL A 21 -7.31 12.12 15.33
CA VAL A 21 -5.97 11.51 15.22
C VAL A 21 -5.07 12.32 14.29
N ILE A 22 -5.57 12.68 13.12
CA ILE A 22 -4.83 13.45 12.11
C ILE A 22 -4.43 14.84 12.64
N GLU A 23 -5.36 15.53 13.30
CA GLU A 23 -5.11 16.84 13.88
C GLU A 23 -4.07 16.77 14.99
N ASN A 24 -4.12 15.76 15.85
CA ASN A 24 -3.13 15.52 16.89
C ASN A 24 -1.74 15.23 16.30
N CYS A 25 -1.64 14.42 15.24
CA CYS A 25 -0.36 14.21 14.55
C CYS A 25 0.24 15.52 14.05
N PHE A 26 -0.57 16.39 13.48
CA PHE A 26 -0.09 17.67 12.97
C PHE A 26 0.25 18.68 14.09
N ALA A 27 -0.43 18.61 15.23
CA ALA A 27 -0.09 19.38 16.42
C ALA A 27 1.25 18.97 17.02
N GLU A 28 1.62 17.70 16.94
CA GLU A 28 2.89 17.12 17.39
C GLU A 28 4.02 17.24 16.35
N ASN A 29 3.92 18.20 15.41
CA ASN A 29 4.93 18.55 14.40
C ASN A 29 5.19 17.46 13.33
N ILE A 30 4.28 16.51 13.11
CA ILE A 30 4.34 15.66 11.93
C ILE A 30 3.99 16.51 10.72
N SER A 31 4.87 16.56 9.75
CA SER A 31 4.76 17.44 8.59
C SER A 31 3.99 16.79 7.45
N LEU A 32 4.19 15.49 7.23
CA LEU A 32 3.55 14.70 6.18
C LEU A 32 3.21 13.30 6.72
N LEU A 33 2.14 12.72 6.18
CA LEU A 33 1.68 11.37 6.48
C LEU A 33 1.48 10.61 5.18
N LEU A 34 1.95 9.37 5.10
CA LEU A 34 1.63 8.42 4.04
C LEU A 34 0.67 7.36 4.60
N ASN A 35 -0.61 7.47 4.21
CA ASN A 35 -1.68 6.57 4.62
C ASN A 35 -1.70 5.34 3.71
N ILE A 36 -1.52 4.16 4.29
CA ILE A 36 -1.30 2.91 3.57
C ILE A 36 -2.60 2.09 3.54
N ALA A 37 -3.04 1.71 2.32
CA ALA A 37 -4.10 0.72 2.16
C ALA A 37 -3.53 -0.70 2.23
N THR A 38 -4.31 -1.61 2.81
CA THR A 38 -3.98 -3.03 2.90
C THR A 38 -5.00 -3.93 2.19
N LYS A 39 -6.19 -3.39 1.87
CA LYS A 39 -7.28 -4.11 1.18
C LYS A 39 -8.21 -3.16 0.44
N GLU A 40 -8.94 -3.71 -0.50
CA GLU A 40 -9.84 -2.94 -1.38
C GLU A 40 -10.88 -2.09 -0.63
N SER A 41 -11.45 -2.63 0.44
CA SER A 41 -12.48 -1.91 1.22
C SER A 41 -11.99 -0.59 1.85
N GLU A 42 -10.69 -0.39 1.92
CA GLU A 42 -10.05 0.82 2.47
C GLU A 42 -9.84 1.92 1.42
N PHE A 43 -9.89 1.61 0.13
CA PHE A 43 -9.53 2.54 -0.96
C PHE A 43 -10.33 3.85 -0.93
N ASN A 44 -11.65 3.78 -0.76
CA ASN A 44 -12.47 4.98 -0.73
C ASN A 44 -12.12 5.88 0.46
N GLU A 45 -11.93 5.31 1.64
CA GLU A 45 -11.61 6.06 2.86
C GLU A 45 -10.25 6.76 2.76
N ILE A 46 -9.20 6.06 2.28
CA ILE A 46 -7.89 6.68 2.10
C ILE A 46 -7.90 7.80 1.06
N LEU A 47 -8.69 7.64 -0.02
CA LEU A 47 -8.86 8.67 -1.03
C LEU A 47 -9.53 9.92 -0.45
N ASP A 48 -10.61 9.75 0.31
CA ASP A 48 -11.34 10.86 0.93
C ASP A 48 -10.46 11.60 1.94
N ILE A 49 -9.68 10.89 2.75
CA ILE A 49 -8.72 11.48 3.68
C ILE A 49 -7.66 12.29 2.92
N SER A 50 -7.05 11.71 1.89
CA SER A 50 -5.99 12.41 1.15
C SER A 50 -6.51 13.63 0.37
N ARG A 51 -7.76 13.60 -0.12
CA ARG A 51 -8.41 14.76 -0.75
C ARG A 51 -8.67 15.88 0.26
N LYS A 52 -9.10 15.52 1.47
CA LYS A 52 -9.42 16.48 2.54
C LYS A 52 -8.18 17.16 3.13
N TYR A 53 -7.08 16.42 3.31
CA TYR A 53 -5.88 16.91 4.01
C TYR A 53 -4.71 17.09 3.05
N LYS A 54 -4.22 18.33 2.88
CA LYS A 54 -3.12 18.66 1.95
C LYS A 54 -1.82 17.91 2.26
N ARG A 55 -1.57 17.59 3.53
CA ARG A 55 -0.34 16.96 4.02
C ARG A 55 -0.43 15.44 4.14
N ILE A 56 -1.49 14.83 3.61
CA ILE A 56 -1.66 13.37 3.58
C ILE A 56 -1.61 12.89 2.13
N TYR A 57 -0.73 11.93 1.91
CA TYR A 57 -0.61 11.13 0.69
C TYR A 57 -1.08 9.72 0.98
N ASN A 58 -1.27 8.91 -0.03
CA ASN A 58 -1.67 7.51 0.13
C ASN A 58 -0.93 6.57 -0.81
N SER A 59 -0.91 5.30 -0.44
CA SER A 59 -0.60 4.18 -1.31
C SER A 59 -1.85 3.35 -1.57
N VAL A 60 -1.80 2.49 -2.58
CA VAL A 60 -2.86 1.55 -2.92
C VAL A 60 -2.28 0.17 -3.17
N GLY A 61 -2.81 -0.83 -2.49
CA GLY A 61 -2.34 -2.20 -2.62
C GLY A 61 -3.15 -3.18 -1.81
N ILE A 62 -2.77 -4.46 -1.93
CA ILE A 62 -3.38 -5.58 -1.21
C ILE A 62 -2.29 -6.30 -0.42
N HIS A 63 -2.45 -6.29 0.89
CA HIS A 63 -1.56 -6.97 1.82
C HIS A 63 -1.56 -8.50 1.57
N PRO A 64 -0.45 -9.22 1.77
CA PRO A 64 -0.39 -10.66 1.56
C PRO A 64 -1.45 -11.47 2.30
N HIS A 65 -1.96 -10.99 3.43
CA HIS A 65 -3.04 -11.64 4.16
C HIS A 65 -4.39 -11.63 3.44
N GLU A 66 -4.60 -10.74 2.48
CA GLU A 66 -5.88 -10.50 1.80
C GLU A 66 -5.89 -11.05 0.36
N THR A 67 -4.91 -11.89 -0.02
CA THR A 67 -4.72 -12.32 -1.41
C THR A 67 -5.43 -13.63 -1.78
N GLU A 68 -6.04 -14.35 -0.83
CA GLU A 68 -6.62 -15.70 -1.08
C GLU A 68 -7.78 -15.68 -2.06
N HIS A 69 -8.61 -14.65 -2.02
CA HIS A 69 -9.84 -14.55 -2.81
C HIS A 69 -9.96 -13.17 -3.47
N LEU A 70 -8.92 -12.78 -4.21
CA LEU A 70 -8.95 -11.51 -4.93
C LEU A 70 -10.00 -11.52 -6.04
N ASP A 71 -10.81 -10.46 -6.07
CA ASP A 71 -11.66 -10.21 -7.20
C ASP A 71 -10.83 -10.02 -8.48
N PRO A 72 -11.20 -10.65 -9.62
CA PRO A 72 -10.44 -10.55 -10.88
C PRO A 72 -10.18 -9.12 -11.34
N GLY A 73 -11.07 -8.17 -11.02
CA GLY A 73 -10.94 -6.75 -11.40
C GLY A 73 -10.15 -5.89 -10.41
N ILE A 74 -9.52 -6.47 -9.37
CA ILE A 74 -8.85 -5.67 -8.33
C ILE A 74 -7.74 -4.78 -8.89
N PHE A 75 -6.96 -5.27 -9.85
CA PHE A 75 -5.85 -4.51 -10.43
C PHE A 75 -6.31 -3.40 -11.36
N ASP A 76 -7.49 -3.50 -11.96
CA ASP A 76 -8.14 -2.40 -12.70
C ASP A 76 -8.59 -1.30 -11.72
N ARG A 77 -9.10 -1.68 -10.54
CA ARG A 77 -9.47 -0.73 -9.50
C ARG A 77 -8.26 -0.03 -8.87
N ILE A 78 -7.16 -0.76 -8.63
CA ILE A 78 -5.87 -0.17 -8.22
C ILE A 78 -5.41 0.84 -9.27
N ASN A 79 -5.42 0.47 -10.54
CA ASN A 79 -5.08 1.35 -11.66
C ASN A 79 -5.95 2.62 -11.67
N LYS A 80 -7.26 2.46 -11.49
CA LYS A 80 -8.20 3.59 -11.41
C LYS A 80 -7.86 4.53 -10.26
N VAL A 81 -7.59 4.01 -9.06
CA VAL A 81 -7.21 4.81 -7.88
C VAL A 81 -5.96 5.64 -8.15
N ILE A 82 -4.94 5.03 -8.78
CA ILE A 82 -3.68 5.73 -9.13
C ILE A 82 -3.96 6.89 -10.09
N LEU A 83 -4.76 6.64 -11.14
CA LEU A 83 -5.05 7.64 -12.17
C LEU A 83 -5.96 8.78 -11.68
N GLU A 84 -6.88 8.51 -10.77
CA GLU A 84 -7.86 9.49 -10.29
C GLU A 84 -7.36 10.35 -9.12
N ASN A 85 -6.23 10.01 -8.50
CA ASN A 85 -5.72 10.74 -7.36
C ASN A 85 -4.20 10.95 -7.41
N ASN A 86 -3.78 12.16 -7.73
CA ASN A 86 -2.37 12.57 -7.78
C ASN A 86 -1.64 12.53 -6.42
N LYS A 87 -2.33 12.21 -5.33
CA LYS A 87 -1.76 11.96 -4.02
C LYS A 87 -1.54 10.48 -3.73
N THR A 88 -1.91 9.60 -4.63
CA THR A 88 -1.49 8.21 -4.61
C THR A 88 -0.07 8.14 -5.17
N ILE A 89 0.91 7.98 -4.28
CA ILE A 89 2.34 8.13 -4.59
C ILE A 89 3.13 6.83 -4.48
N ALA A 90 2.48 5.73 -4.15
CA ALA A 90 3.11 4.42 -4.06
C ALA A 90 2.09 3.30 -4.33
N VAL A 91 2.58 2.15 -4.76
CA VAL A 91 1.82 0.90 -4.85
C VAL A 91 2.17 0.01 -3.66
N GLY A 92 1.17 -0.45 -2.93
CA GLY A 92 1.32 -1.24 -1.72
C GLY A 92 0.43 -0.70 -0.58
N GLU A 93 0.41 -1.36 0.58
CA GLU A 93 1.32 -2.43 1.03
C GLU A 93 0.99 -3.75 0.33
N THR A 94 2.03 -4.42 -0.14
CA THR A 94 1.95 -5.72 -0.81
C THR A 94 3.20 -6.54 -0.46
N GLY A 95 3.29 -7.80 -0.87
CA GLY A 95 4.47 -8.62 -0.62
C GLY A 95 4.12 -10.01 -0.11
N LEU A 96 4.95 -10.56 0.80
CA LEU A 96 4.87 -11.93 1.26
C LEU A 96 4.89 -12.04 2.79
N ASP A 97 3.98 -12.86 3.34
CA ASP A 97 3.95 -13.25 4.75
C ASP A 97 3.75 -14.77 4.84
N PHE A 98 4.84 -15.48 5.07
CA PHE A 98 4.81 -16.94 5.20
C PHE A 98 4.71 -17.40 6.66
N TYR A 99 4.66 -16.46 7.58
CA TYR A 99 4.50 -16.74 9.00
C TYR A 99 3.04 -17.03 9.36
N TYR A 100 2.11 -16.12 9.00
CA TYR A 100 0.70 -16.24 9.41
C TYR A 100 -0.14 -17.15 8.51
N ASN A 101 0.24 -17.33 7.26
CA ASN A 101 -0.48 -18.19 6.28
C ASN A 101 -1.98 -17.88 6.15
N HIS A 102 -2.38 -16.61 6.23
CA HIS A 102 -3.79 -16.20 6.02
C HIS A 102 -4.23 -16.37 4.56
N SER A 103 -3.27 -16.30 3.64
CA SER A 103 -3.44 -16.64 2.23
C SER A 103 -2.36 -17.63 1.81
N ASN A 104 -2.65 -18.49 0.83
CA ASN A 104 -1.64 -19.42 0.35
C ASN A 104 -0.48 -18.71 -0.36
N LYS A 105 0.70 -19.34 -0.34
CA LYS A 105 1.94 -18.75 -0.90
C LYS A 105 1.80 -18.35 -2.37
N LYS A 106 1.10 -19.15 -3.16
CA LYS A 106 0.93 -18.88 -4.58
C LYS A 106 0.11 -17.61 -4.81
N SER A 107 -1.01 -17.45 -4.11
CA SER A 107 -1.83 -16.23 -4.21
C SER A 107 -1.05 -14.98 -3.81
N GLN A 108 -0.22 -15.08 -2.76
CA GLN A 108 0.64 -13.98 -2.32
C GLN A 108 1.66 -13.61 -3.40
N ILE A 109 2.36 -14.59 -3.98
CA ILE A 109 3.35 -14.38 -5.03
C ILE A 109 2.69 -13.76 -6.28
N ASP A 110 1.61 -14.37 -6.78
CA ASP A 110 0.88 -13.90 -7.96
C ASP A 110 0.39 -12.44 -7.77
N SER A 111 -0.07 -12.10 -6.56
CA SER A 111 -0.49 -10.75 -6.20
C SER A 111 0.69 -9.77 -6.14
N PHE A 112 1.79 -10.18 -5.50
CA PHE A 112 2.97 -9.34 -5.36
C PHE A 112 3.58 -8.97 -6.72
N GLU A 113 3.71 -9.95 -7.63
CA GLU A 113 4.20 -9.73 -9.00
C GLU A 113 3.33 -8.73 -9.75
N LYS A 114 1.99 -8.84 -9.66
CA LYS A 114 1.06 -7.89 -10.28
C LYS A 114 1.17 -6.47 -9.70
N HIS A 115 1.42 -6.34 -8.39
CA HIS A 115 1.67 -5.02 -7.79
C HIS A 115 2.98 -4.40 -8.29
N ILE A 116 4.04 -5.21 -8.45
CA ILE A 116 5.30 -4.75 -9.06
C ILE A 116 5.05 -4.25 -10.49
N GLU A 117 4.29 -5.01 -11.29
CA GLU A 117 3.93 -4.59 -12.65
C GLU A 117 3.19 -3.25 -12.65
N LYS A 118 2.24 -3.04 -11.72
CA LYS A 118 1.53 -1.75 -11.58
C LYS A 118 2.45 -0.62 -11.11
N ALA A 119 3.36 -0.87 -10.19
CA ALA A 119 4.34 0.12 -9.77
C ALA A 119 5.23 0.58 -10.94
N LEU A 120 5.68 -0.36 -11.76
CA LEU A 120 6.46 -0.09 -12.96
C LEU A 120 5.65 0.66 -14.04
N GLU A 121 4.42 0.22 -14.31
CA GLU A 121 3.52 0.85 -15.28
C GLU A 121 3.31 2.35 -14.98
N HIS A 122 3.18 2.70 -13.72
CA HIS A 122 2.93 4.07 -13.26
C HIS A 122 4.17 4.83 -12.80
N ASN A 123 5.35 4.22 -12.86
CA ASN A 123 6.59 4.79 -12.32
C ASN A 123 6.44 5.25 -10.87
N LEU A 124 5.83 4.40 -10.04
CA LEU A 124 5.63 4.62 -8.61
C LEU A 124 6.52 3.67 -7.79
N PRO A 125 6.97 4.09 -6.61
CA PRO A 125 7.65 3.19 -5.69
C PRO A 125 6.69 2.11 -5.17
N ILE A 126 7.26 0.97 -4.76
CA ILE A 126 6.50 -0.12 -4.14
C ILE A 126 6.77 -0.18 -2.64
N ILE A 127 5.72 -0.41 -1.84
CA ILE A 127 5.80 -0.63 -0.39
C ILE A 127 5.65 -2.11 -0.12
N VAL A 128 6.73 -2.72 0.40
CA VAL A 128 6.85 -4.18 0.51
C VAL A 128 6.78 -4.65 1.95
N HIS A 129 5.82 -5.53 2.23
CA HIS A 129 5.76 -6.38 3.41
C HIS A 129 6.57 -7.66 3.17
N SER A 130 7.45 -8.03 4.10
CA SER A 130 8.17 -9.30 4.06
C SER A 130 8.28 -9.90 5.46
N ARG A 131 7.73 -11.09 5.67
CA ARG A 131 7.81 -11.82 6.93
C ARG A 131 7.97 -13.32 6.67
N ASP A 132 9.07 -13.91 7.17
CA ASP A 132 9.47 -15.29 6.90
C ASP A 132 9.51 -15.63 5.39
N ALA A 133 9.82 -14.62 4.55
CA ALA A 133 9.78 -14.70 3.09
C ALA A 133 10.88 -13.86 2.41
N GLU A 134 11.96 -13.52 3.14
CA GLU A 134 13.00 -12.60 2.67
C GLU A 134 13.70 -13.10 1.41
N LYS A 135 13.88 -14.41 1.30
CA LYS A 135 14.54 -15.02 0.13
C LYS A 135 13.67 -14.86 -1.12
N GLU A 136 12.40 -15.27 -1.02
CA GLU A 136 11.45 -15.21 -2.13
C GLU A 136 11.17 -13.76 -2.54
N THR A 137 10.97 -12.87 -1.55
CA THR A 137 10.81 -11.43 -1.79
C THR A 137 11.97 -10.85 -2.58
N LYS A 138 13.20 -11.18 -2.18
CA LYS A 138 14.41 -10.74 -2.85
C LYS A 138 14.54 -11.31 -4.27
N GLU A 139 14.27 -12.60 -4.46
CA GLU A 139 14.33 -13.26 -5.77
C GLU A 139 13.33 -12.63 -6.76
N ILE A 140 12.10 -12.38 -6.32
CA ILE A 140 11.07 -11.71 -7.12
C ILE A 140 11.53 -10.29 -7.51
N LEU A 141 11.91 -9.46 -6.54
CA LEU A 141 12.38 -8.10 -6.83
C LEU A 141 13.57 -8.05 -7.79
N TYR A 142 14.52 -8.96 -7.63
CA TYR A 142 15.67 -9.04 -8.54
C TYR A 142 15.30 -9.48 -9.96
N SER A 143 14.28 -10.32 -10.12
CA SER A 143 13.80 -10.73 -11.46
C SER A 143 13.30 -9.54 -12.26
N TYR A 144 12.62 -8.60 -11.63
CA TYR A 144 12.12 -7.38 -12.25
C TYR A 144 13.20 -6.30 -12.42
N LYS A 145 14.15 -6.19 -11.49
CA LYS A 145 15.25 -5.19 -11.56
C LYS A 145 16.13 -5.35 -12.81
N LYS A 146 16.28 -6.56 -13.34
CA LYS A 146 17.10 -6.81 -14.54
C LYS A 146 16.56 -6.12 -15.79
N ASN A 147 15.26 -5.77 -15.82
CA ASN A 147 14.56 -5.24 -16.98
C ASN A 147 14.00 -3.83 -16.76
N SER A 148 14.09 -3.28 -15.54
CA SER A 148 13.45 -2.02 -15.20
C SER A 148 14.03 -1.41 -13.89
N GLU A 149 13.85 -0.08 -13.71
CA GLU A 149 14.21 0.58 -12.45
C GLU A 149 13.02 0.53 -11.48
N ILE A 150 13.11 -0.37 -10.49
CA ILE A 150 12.16 -0.41 -9.37
C ILE A 150 12.71 0.48 -8.26
N THR A 151 11.86 1.34 -7.70
CA THR A 151 12.14 2.16 -6.52
C THR A 151 11.21 1.76 -5.37
N GLY A 152 11.72 1.81 -4.15
CA GLY A 152 10.95 1.49 -2.94
C GLY A 152 11.74 1.70 -1.68
#